data_b0cc38a399393db9e0fca3a41eb43c31
#
_entry.id   b0cc38a399393db9e0fca3a41eb43c31
#
_cell.length_a   1.000
_cell.length_b   1.000
_cell.length_c   1.000
_cell.angle_alpha   90.00
_cell.angle_beta   90.00
_cell.angle_gamma   90.00
#
_symmetry.space_group_name_H-M   'P 1'
#
loop_
_entity.id
_entity.type
_entity.pdbx_description
1 polymer ?
#
loop_
_entity_poly.entity_id
_entity_poly.type
_entity_poly.pdbx_seq_one_letter_code
_entity_poly.pdbx_strand_id
1 'polypeptide(L)'
;MQDGWIYGVFVLRVRYKSSDLSAAVAAAGIVRTKDLKHWERLDNLKTLHSPQQRNVVLHPEFIHGKYAFYTRPMDDFIDTGSGGGIGFGLCEDIEHAVIDEEIITSKRKYHTITEAKNGAGAVPIKTDRGWIHIAHGVRNTAAGLRYVIYAFATALDDPSKVIAEPSGMLIGPKRLGESR
;
A
#
# COMPACT_ATOMS: atom_id res chain seq x y z
N MET A 1 -2.83 14.77 -10.16
CA MET A 1 -4.06 14.09 -10.68
C MET A 1 -4.65 14.91 -11.83
N GLN A 2 -5.49 14.29 -12.65
CA GLN A 2 -6.18 14.95 -13.78
C GLN A 2 -7.20 16.02 -13.35
N ASP A 3 -7.61 16.02 -12.08
CA ASP A 3 -8.49 17.03 -11.46
C ASP A 3 -7.77 18.31 -11.01
N GLY A 4 -6.48 18.41 -11.26
CA GLY A 4 -5.64 19.55 -10.89
C GLY A 4 -5.25 19.62 -9.42
N TRP A 5 -5.57 18.62 -8.61
CA TRP A 5 -5.12 18.51 -7.23
C TRP A 5 -3.87 17.65 -7.10
N ILE A 6 -3.08 17.95 -6.11
CA ILE A 6 -1.97 17.13 -5.61
C ILE A 6 -2.44 16.51 -4.31
N TYR A 7 -2.39 15.18 -4.23
CA TYR A 7 -2.84 14.43 -3.07
C TYR A 7 -1.66 13.85 -2.29
N GLY A 8 -1.80 13.82 -0.97
CA GLY A 8 -0.92 13.09 -0.07
C GLY A 8 -1.72 12.05 0.71
N VAL A 9 -1.20 10.84 0.78
CA VAL A 9 -1.78 9.76 1.60
C VAL A 9 -0.78 9.40 2.70
N PHE A 10 -1.25 9.26 3.93
CA PHE A 10 -0.39 9.00 5.07
C PHE A 10 -1.05 8.07 6.09
N VAL A 11 -0.24 7.44 6.92
CA VAL A 11 -0.72 6.53 7.96
C VAL A 11 -0.96 7.30 9.25
N LEU A 12 -2.14 7.09 9.83
CA LEU A 12 -2.51 7.55 11.17
C LEU A 12 -2.51 6.35 12.12
N ARG A 13 -2.09 6.59 13.36
CA ARG A 13 -2.37 5.71 14.48
C ARG A 13 -3.42 6.38 15.36
N VAL A 14 -4.63 5.83 15.37
CA VAL A 14 -5.72 6.32 16.20
C VAL A 14 -5.78 5.44 17.46
N ARG A 15 -5.67 6.07 18.62
CA ARG A 15 -5.90 5.40 19.92
C ARG A 15 -7.28 5.77 20.40
N TYR A 16 -8.11 4.78 20.60
CA TYR A 16 -9.38 4.96 21.29
C TYR A 16 -9.14 4.80 22.79
N LYS A 17 -8.96 5.94 23.52
CA LYS A 17 -8.99 6.05 24.99
C LYS A 17 -8.33 4.90 25.80
N SER A 18 -7.33 4.23 25.27
CA SER A 18 -6.61 3.14 25.91
C SER A 18 -5.16 3.56 26.19
N SER A 19 -4.64 3.23 27.35
CA SER A 19 -3.22 3.34 27.67
C SER A 19 -2.39 2.27 26.96
N ASP A 20 -3.03 1.23 26.43
CA ASP A 20 -2.38 0.14 25.71
C ASP A 20 -1.98 0.60 24.31
N LEU A 21 -0.68 0.54 24.04
CA LEU A 21 -0.10 0.89 22.73
C LEU A 21 -0.50 -0.09 21.61
N SER A 22 -0.87 -1.32 21.99
CA SER A 22 -1.28 -2.35 21.03
C SER A 22 -2.70 -2.12 20.50
N ALA A 23 -3.53 -1.38 21.24
CA ALA A 23 -4.89 -1.01 20.84
C ALA A 23 -4.97 0.10 19.76
N ALA A 24 -3.84 0.55 19.21
CA ALA A 24 -3.83 1.56 18.17
C ALA A 24 -4.24 0.98 16.82
N VAL A 25 -5.32 1.52 16.26
CA VAL A 25 -5.81 1.20 14.92
C VAL A 25 -5.07 2.03 13.87
N ALA A 26 -4.65 1.39 12.79
CA ALA A 26 -4.04 2.08 11.66
C ALA A 26 -5.13 2.52 10.67
N ALA A 27 -5.09 3.80 10.26
CA ALA A 27 -5.96 4.35 9.25
C ALA A 27 -5.15 5.09 8.18
N ALA A 28 -5.67 5.17 6.96
CA ALA A 28 -5.09 5.95 5.88
C ALA A 28 -5.75 7.33 5.83
N GLY A 29 -4.96 8.36 6.07
CA GLY A 29 -5.40 9.75 5.98
C GLY A 29 -5.12 10.31 4.59
N ILE A 30 -5.97 11.23 4.12
CA ILE A 30 -5.85 11.89 2.82
C ILE A 30 -5.77 13.39 3.03
N VAL A 31 -4.85 14.04 2.32
CA VAL A 31 -4.76 15.50 2.22
C VAL A 31 -4.65 15.89 0.76
N ARG A 32 -5.03 17.12 0.44
CA ARG A 32 -4.86 17.68 -0.91
C ARG A 32 -4.35 19.11 -0.88
N THR A 33 -3.74 19.53 -1.97
CA THR A 33 -3.28 20.90 -2.17
C THR A 33 -3.25 21.25 -3.66
N LYS A 34 -3.27 22.55 -3.97
CA LYS A 34 -3.01 23.06 -5.33
C LYS A 34 -1.65 23.76 -5.44
N ASP A 35 -1.07 24.16 -4.33
CA ASP A 35 0.10 25.06 -4.29
C ASP A 35 1.25 24.55 -3.40
N LEU A 36 1.11 23.37 -2.79
CA LEU A 36 2.04 22.76 -1.82
C LEU A 36 2.25 23.58 -0.53
N LYS A 37 1.49 24.65 -0.35
CA LYS A 37 1.56 25.53 0.83
C LYS A 37 0.32 25.39 1.70
N HIS A 38 -0.85 25.38 1.08
CA HIS A 38 -2.13 25.25 1.77
C HIS A 38 -2.67 23.83 1.57
N TRP A 39 -2.80 23.12 2.68
CA TRP A 39 -3.23 21.73 2.68
C TRP A 39 -4.61 21.60 3.29
N GLU A 40 -5.50 20.92 2.59
CA GLU A 40 -6.82 20.55 3.05
C GLU A 40 -6.81 19.08 3.51
N ARG A 41 -7.37 18.83 4.68
CA ARG A 41 -7.56 17.48 5.23
C ARG A 41 -8.90 16.92 4.78
N LEU A 42 -8.88 15.75 4.13
CA LEU A 42 -10.08 15.01 3.75
C LEU A 42 -10.38 13.90 4.76
N ASP A 43 -11.50 13.22 4.58
CA ASP A 43 -11.83 12.06 5.39
C ASP A 43 -10.78 10.95 5.26
N ASN A 44 -10.68 10.10 6.27
CA ASN A 44 -9.85 8.91 6.18
C ASN A 44 -10.45 7.94 5.17
N LEU A 45 -9.60 7.29 4.39
CA LEU A 45 -10.02 6.17 3.55
C LEU A 45 -10.68 5.09 4.41
N LYS A 46 -11.86 4.66 4.02
CA LYS A 46 -12.61 3.55 4.61
C LYS A 46 -12.64 2.39 3.62
N THR A 47 -12.44 1.19 4.13
CA THR A 47 -12.58 -0.06 3.39
C THR A 47 -13.56 -0.94 4.17
N LEU A 48 -14.61 -1.45 3.52
CA LEU A 48 -15.70 -2.12 4.24
C LEU A 48 -15.26 -3.41 4.93
N HIS A 49 -14.35 -4.16 4.31
CA HIS A 49 -13.95 -5.48 4.80
C HIS A 49 -12.62 -5.51 5.53
N SER A 50 -11.84 -4.43 5.46
CA SER A 50 -10.53 -4.32 6.10
C SER A 50 -10.31 -2.92 6.66
N PRO A 51 -10.94 -2.56 7.79
CA PRO A 51 -10.97 -1.19 8.30
C PRO A 51 -9.59 -0.65 8.68
N GLN A 52 -8.63 -1.53 8.96
CA GLN A 52 -7.25 -1.13 9.22
C GLN A 52 -6.42 -1.17 7.95
N GLN A 53 -5.83 -0.04 7.60
CA GLN A 53 -5.03 0.13 6.39
C GLN A 53 -3.66 0.74 6.69
N ARG A 54 -2.62 0.24 6.01
CA ARG A 54 -1.27 0.83 6.00
C ARG A 54 -0.72 0.86 4.59
N ASN A 55 0.29 1.70 4.37
CA ASN A 55 1.00 1.77 3.09
C ASN A 55 0.04 1.93 1.89
N VAL A 56 -1.01 2.72 2.09
CA VAL A 56 -1.97 3.04 1.04
C VAL A 56 -1.32 4.01 0.06
N VAL A 57 -1.49 3.74 -1.23
CA VAL A 57 -0.96 4.58 -2.31
C VAL A 57 -2.11 4.91 -3.27
N LEU A 58 -2.31 6.18 -3.54
CA LEU A 58 -3.23 6.64 -4.56
C LEU A 58 -2.58 6.44 -5.94
N HIS A 59 -3.29 5.79 -6.85
CA HIS A 59 -2.88 5.64 -8.24
C HIS A 59 -2.84 7.01 -8.94
N PRO A 60 -1.85 7.30 -9.80
CA PRO A 60 -1.67 8.64 -10.37
C PRO A 60 -2.71 9.03 -11.42
N GLU A 61 -3.47 8.07 -11.94
CA GLU A 61 -4.52 8.28 -12.93
C GLU A 61 -5.86 7.73 -12.44
N PHE A 62 -6.96 8.28 -12.95
CA PHE A 62 -8.28 7.68 -12.75
C PHE A 62 -8.38 6.37 -13.51
N ILE A 63 -8.99 5.38 -12.87
CA ILE A 63 -9.29 4.09 -13.47
C ILE A 63 -10.81 3.98 -13.60
N HIS A 64 -11.30 3.83 -14.81
CA HIS A 64 -12.74 3.87 -15.12
C HIS A 64 -13.45 5.11 -14.56
N GLY A 65 -12.76 6.27 -14.57
CA GLY A 65 -13.30 7.53 -14.06
C GLY A 65 -13.31 7.65 -12.54
N LYS A 66 -12.77 6.68 -11.80
CA LYS A 66 -12.71 6.65 -10.33
C LYS A 66 -11.29 6.81 -9.81
N TYR A 67 -11.15 7.28 -8.58
CA TYR A 67 -9.89 7.22 -7.85
C TYR A 67 -9.55 5.77 -7.53
N ALA A 68 -8.31 5.37 -7.77
CA ALA A 68 -7.85 4.02 -7.52
C ALA A 68 -6.77 4.01 -6.42
N PHE A 69 -6.86 3.07 -5.50
CA PHE A 69 -5.94 2.94 -4.40
C PHE A 69 -5.30 1.56 -4.37
N TYR A 70 -3.99 1.52 -4.17
CA TYR A 70 -3.34 0.34 -3.67
C TYR A 70 -3.39 0.38 -2.15
N THR A 71 -3.95 -0.66 -1.58
CA THR A 71 -4.23 -0.79 -0.16
C THR A 71 -3.34 -1.85 0.46
N ARG A 72 -3.39 -1.95 1.76
CA ARG A 72 -2.79 -3.05 2.50
C ARG A 72 -3.69 -3.40 3.67
N PRO A 73 -4.65 -4.30 3.44
CA PRO A 73 -5.55 -4.77 4.48
C PRO A 73 -4.76 -5.39 5.62
N MET A 74 -5.10 -4.95 6.82
CA MET A 74 -4.54 -5.43 8.07
C MET A 74 -5.65 -6.15 8.81
N ASP A 75 -5.65 -7.46 8.75
CA ASP A 75 -6.47 -8.25 9.66
C ASP A 75 -5.89 -8.14 11.07
N ASP A 76 -6.59 -8.61 12.07
CA ASP A 76 -6.20 -8.49 13.46
C ASP A 76 -4.72 -8.83 13.67
N PHE A 77 -4.12 -8.14 14.59
CA PHE A 77 -2.67 -8.14 14.87
C PHE A 77 -2.07 -9.53 15.06
N ILE A 78 -2.88 -10.55 15.19
CA ILE A 78 -2.53 -11.93 15.52
C ILE A 78 -2.83 -12.91 14.37
N ASP A 79 -3.73 -12.56 13.44
CA ASP A 79 -4.03 -13.46 12.32
C ASP A 79 -2.99 -13.32 11.20
N THR A 80 -2.14 -14.33 11.12
CA THR A 80 -1.15 -14.48 10.05
C THR A 80 -1.74 -15.15 8.80
N GLY A 81 -3.01 -15.53 8.82
CA GLY A 81 -3.61 -16.40 7.82
C GLY A 81 -3.93 -15.69 6.50
N SER A 82 -4.74 -14.67 6.52
CA SER A 82 -5.27 -14.01 5.31
C SER A 82 -4.79 -12.57 5.13
N GLY A 83 -4.42 -11.89 6.21
CA GLY A 83 -4.02 -10.49 6.19
C GLY A 83 -2.68 -10.23 5.52
N GLY A 84 -2.59 -9.05 4.97
CA GLY A 84 -1.41 -8.61 4.22
C GLY A 84 -1.49 -9.02 2.75
N GLY A 85 -0.67 -8.42 1.98
CA GLY A 85 -0.78 -8.39 0.54
C GLY A 85 -1.02 -6.95 0.12
N ILE A 86 -0.80 -6.68 -1.15
CA ILE A 86 -1.16 -5.39 -1.74
C ILE A 86 -2.55 -5.56 -2.34
N GLY A 87 -3.52 -4.83 -1.79
CA GLY A 87 -4.87 -4.75 -2.31
C GLY A 87 -4.99 -3.66 -3.37
N PHE A 88 -6.13 -3.66 -4.05
CA PHE A 88 -6.54 -2.65 -5.00
C PHE A 88 -8.04 -2.41 -4.84
N GLY A 89 -8.46 -1.15 -4.88
CA GLY A 89 -9.86 -0.78 -4.82
C GLY A 89 -10.12 0.58 -5.45
N LEU A 90 -11.36 0.79 -5.85
CA LEU A 90 -11.83 2.02 -6.49
C LEU A 90 -12.70 2.83 -5.53
N CYS A 91 -12.65 4.13 -5.68
CA CYS A 91 -13.40 5.09 -4.89
C CYS A 91 -13.95 6.18 -5.82
N GLU A 92 -15.22 6.51 -5.69
CA GLU A 92 -15.87 7.53 -6.54
C GLU A 92 -15.62 8.94 -6.00
N ASP A 93 -15.71 9.12 -4.70
CA ASP A 93 -15.56 10.40 -4.02
C ASP A 93 -14.35 10.37 -3.09
N ILE A 94 -13.32 11.13 -3.41
CA ILE A 94 -12.10 11.18 -2.58
C ILE A 94 -12.28 12.03 -1.31
N GLU A 95 -13.27 12.91 -1.24
CA GLU A 95 -13.55 13.72 -0.06
C GLU A 95 -14.13 12.86 1.08
N HIS A 96 -14.93 11.85 0.69
CA HIS A 96 -15.51 10.84 1.57
C HIS A 96 -15.10 9.44 1.13
N ALA A 97 -13.80 9.21 1.05
CA ALA A 97 -13.23 8.04 0.38
C ALA A 97 -13.67 6.71 1.01
N VAL A 98 -14.44 5.92 0.25
CA VAL A 98 -14.89 4.58 0.60
C VAL A 98 -14.56 3.62 -0.53
N ILE A 99 -13.94 2.50 -0.20
CA ILE A 99 -13.71 1.36 -1.08
C ILE A 99 -14.65 0.24 -0.64
N ASP A 100 -15.61 -0.08 -1.49
CA ASP A 100 -16.60 -1.14 -1.22
C ASP A 100 -16.02 -2.53 -1.52
N GLU A 101 -15.31 -2.66 -2.64
CA GLU A 101 -14.62 -3.88 -3.05
C GLU A 101 -13.11 -3.69 -3.03
N GLU A 102 -12.43 -4.55 -2.29
CA GLU A 102 -10.97 -4.61 -2.21
C GLU A 102 -10.49 -5.97 -2.68
N ILE A 103 -9.70 -6.01 -3.73
CA ILE A 103 -9.10 -7.24 -4.27
C ILE A 103 -7.62 -7.30 -3.95
N ILE A 104 -7.10 -8.48 -3.62
CA ILE A 104 -5.66 -8.64 -3.36
C ILE A 104 -4.93 -8.86 -4.68
N THR A 105 -4.26 -7.80 -5.13
CA THR A 105 -3.46 -7.78 -6.37
C THR A 105 -2.16 -8.56 -6.22
N SER A 106 -1.41 -8.32 -5.14
CA SER A 106 -0.16 -9.01 -4.88
C SER A 106 -0.21 -9.72 -3.54
N LYS A 107 -0.43 -11.04 -3.58
CA LYS A 107 -0.53 -11.90 -2.39
C LYS A 107 0.83 -12.11 -1.74
N ARG A 108 0.83 -12.39 -0.44
CA ARG A 108 2.00 -12.95 0.23
C ARG A 108 2.32 -14.34 -0.36
N LYS A 109 3.61 -14.63 -0.51
CA LYS A 109 4.08 -15.92 -1.00
C LYS A 109 5.02 -16.55 0.01
N TYR A 110 4.67 -17.76 0.45
CA TYR A 110 5.45 -18.52 1.40
C TYR A 110 6.86 -18.82 0.85
N HIS A 111 7.86 -18.87 1.69
CA HIS A 111 9.26 -19.06 1.34
C HIS A 111 9.86 -18.01 0.39
N THR A 112 9.25 -16.83 0.30
CA THR A 112 9.75 -15.72 -0.52
C THR A 112 10.05 -14.48 0.34
N ILE A 113 10.48 -13.41 -0.34
CA ILE A 113 10.72 -12.11 0.29
C ILE A 113 9.43 -11.44 0.81
N THR A 114 8.26 -11.94 0.45
CA THR A 114 6.96 -11.40 0.83
C THR A 114 6.17 -12.31 1.78
N GLU A 115 6.82 -13.31 2.38
CA GLU A 115 6.13 -14.33 3.17
C GLU A 115 5.43 -13.80 4.43
N ALA A 116 6.04 -12.87 5.13
CA ALA A 116 5.46 -12.31 6.35
C ALA A 116 4.55 -11.11 6.05
N LYS A 117 5.03 -10.18 5.22
CA LYS A 117 4.30 -8.95 4.84
C LYS A 117 4.80 -8.47 3.49
N ASN A 118 3.92 -7.75 2.79
CA ASN A 118 4.30 -6.88 1.68
C ASN A 118 3.42 -5.63 1.67
N GLY A 119 3.83 -4.61 0.97
CA GLY A 119 3.06 -3.38 0.86
C GLY A 119 3.61 -2.49 -0.24
N ALA A 120 2.73 -1.69 -0.82
CA ALA A 120 3.11 -0.67 -1.78
C ALA A 120 4.08 0.34 -1.14
N GLY A 121 4.93 0.93 -1.93
CA GLY A 121 5.87 1.97 -1.53
C GLY A 121 5.54 3.30 -2.21
N ALA A 122 6.19 3.58 -3.33
CA ALA A 122 5.96 4.79 -4.10
C ALA A 122 4.73 4.69 -5.01
N VAL A 123 4.29 5.84 -5.53
CA VAL A 123 3.30 5.92 -6.60
C VAL A 123 3.81 5.13 -7.81
N PRO A 124 2.97 4.32 -8.48
CA PRO A 124 3.38 3.53 -9.63
C PRO A 124 3.91 4.39 -10.77
N ILE A 125 4.91 3.88 -11.45
CA ILE A 125 5.56 4.53 -12.60
C ILE A 125 4.95 3.97 -13.88
N LYS A 126 4.36 4.84 -14.69
CA LYS A 126 3.79 4.47 -16.00
C LYS A 126 4.90 4.18 -17.01
N THR A 127 4.76 3.07 -17.73
CA THR A 127 5.58 2.73 -18.88
C THR A 127 4.68 2.36 -20.06
N ASP A 128 5.25 2.10 -21.23
CA ASP A 128 4.54 1.59 -22.41
C ASP A 128 4.01 0.16 -22.26
N ARG A 129 4.49 -0.58 -21.26
CA ARG A 129 4.15 -2.00 -21.02
C ARG A 129 3.30 -2.26 -19.81
N GLY A 130 3.20 -1.31 -18.89
CA GLY A 130 2.49 -1.48 -17.62
C GLY A 130 2.92 -0.47 -16.57
N TRP A 131 2.39 -0.62 -15.38
CA TRP A 131 2.71 0.17 -14.21
C TRP A 131 3.77 -0.54 -13.38
N ILE A 132 4.93 0.09 -13.20
CA ILE A 132 5.99 -0.45 -12.33
C ILE A 132 5.74 0.02 -10.89
N HIS A 133 5.70 -0.94 -9.98
CA HIS A 133 5.58 -0.73 -8.55
C HIS A 133 6.91 -0.98 -7.85
N ILE A 134 7.30 -0.04 -7.01
CA ILE A 134 8.36 -0.23 -6.02
C ILE A 134 7.70 -0.52 -4.69
N ALA A 135 7.89 -1.72 -4.19
CA ALA A 135 7.20 -2.24 -3.01
C ALA A 135 8.20 -2.77 -1.98
N HIS A 136 7.75 -2.97 -0.76
CA HIS A 136 8.55 -3.63 0.27
C HIS A 136 7.99 -5.01 0.60
N GLY A 137 8.90 -5.93 0.84
CA GLY A 137 8.60 -7.27 1.34
C GLY A 137 9.24 -7.50 2.70
N VAL A 138 8.65 -8.39 3.46
CA VAL A 138 9.16 -8.77 4.78
C VAL A 138 9.13 -10.28 4.92
N ARG A 139 10.24 -10.85 5.37
CA ARG A 139 10.32 -12.25 5.75
C ARG A 139 10.82 -12.42 7.19
N ASN A 140 10.46 -13.52 7.80
CA ASN A 140 10.99 -13.92 9.08
C ASN A 140 12.39 -14.52 8.90
N THR A 141 13.30 -14.17 9.80
CA THR A 141 14.63 -14.79 9.91
C THR A 141 14.95 -15.07 11.37
N ALA A 142 15.95 -15.89 11.65
CA ALA A 142 16.39 -16.14 13.02
C ALA A 142 16.82 -14.87 13.77
N ALA A 143 17.22 -13.83 13.03
CA ALA A 143 17.60 -12.52 13.59
C ALA A 143 16.44 -11.52 13.65
N GLY A 144 15.21 -11.93 13.38
CA GLY A 144 14.01 -11.08 13.34
C GLY A 144 13.51 -10.80 11.93
N LEU A 145 12.72 -9.75 11.79
CA LEU A 145 12.12 -9.37 10.51
C LEU A 145 13.15 -8.75 9.56
N ARG A 146 13.26 -9.28 8.36
CA ARG A 146 14.08 -8.72 7.29
C ARG A 146 13.21 -8.01 6.27
N TYR A 147 13.42 -6.70 6.13
CA TYR A 147 12.76 -5.86 5.12
C TYR A 147 13.62 -5.78 3.86
N VAL A 148 12.97 -5.83 2.72
CA VAL A 148 13.60 -5.68 1.41
C VAL A 148 12.72 -4.82 0.50
N ILE A 149 13.32 -4.21 -0.51
CA ILE A 149 12.62 -3.52 -1.59
C ILE A 149 12.64 -4.40 -2.83
N TYR A 150 11.50 -4.52 -3.50
CA TYR A 150 11.35 -5.25 -4.75
C TYR A 150 10.49 -4.47 -5.74
N ALA A 151 10.47 -4.91 -6.99
CA ALA A 151 9.59 -4.38 -8.02
C ALA A 151 8.68 -5.48 -8.59
N PHE A 152 7.49 -5.07 -9.01
CA PHE A 152 6.56 -5.86 -9.81
C PHE A 152 5.83 -4.93 -10.79
N ALA A 153 5.08 -5.48 -11.74
CA ALA A 153 4.31 -4.65 -12.65
C ALA A 153 2.88 -5.11 -12.79
N THR A 154 1.99 -4.13 -13.04
CA THR A 154 0.57 -4.36 -13.33
C THR A 154 0.22 -3.85 -14.73
N ALA A 155 -0.90 -4.34 -15.28
CA ALA A 155 -1.35 -3.96 -16.62
C ALA A 155 -1.74 -2.48 -16.70
N LEU A 156 -1.66 -1.90 -17.90
CA LEU A 156 -2.04 -0.49 -18.11
C LEU A 156 -3.55 -0.29 -18.06
N ASP A 157 -4.29 -1.21 -18.63
CA ASP A 157 -5.74 -1.19 -18.76
C ASP A 157 -6.45 -1.72 -17.50
N ASP A 158 -5.76 -2.57 -16.74
CA ASP A 158 -6.25 -3.11 -15.48
C ASP A 158 -5.13 -3.11 -14.42
N PRO A 159 -4.95 -2.00 -13.69
CA PRO A 159 -3.89 -1.89 -12.66
C PRO A 159 -4.05 -2.83 -11.47
N SER A 160 -5.14 -3.57 -11.39
CA SER A 160 -5.31 -4.63 -10.39
C SER A 160 -4.63 -5.94 -10.79
N LYS A 161 -4.28 -6.10 -12.07
CA LYS A 161 -3.75 -7.34 -12.64
C LYS A 161 -2.22 -7.30 -12.72
N VAL A 162 -1.57 -8.19 -11.98
CA VAL A 162 -0.09 -8.36 -12.08
C VAL A 162 0.28 -9.00 -13.40
N ILE A 163 1.21 -8.38 -14.14
CA ILE A 163 1.76 -8.87 -15.40
C ILE A 163 3.23 -9.28 -15.29
N ALA A 164 3.92 -8.81 -14.25
CA ALA A 164 5.29 -9.24 -13.96
C ALA A 164 5.48 -9.38 -12.44
N GLU A 165 5.85 -10.57 -12.03
CA GLU A 165 6.13 -10.92 -10.65
C GLU A 165 7.55 -10.54 -10.24
N PRO A 166 7.84 -10.33 -8.95
CA PRO A 166 9.19 -10.07 -8.49
C PRO A 166 10.14 -11.23 -8.80
N SER A 167 11.27 -10.94 -9.42
CA SER A 167 12.35 -11.92 -9.62
C SER A 167 13.28 -12.04 -8.40
N GLY A 168 13.12 -11.19 -7.41
CA GLY A 168 13.94 -11.12 -6.21
C GLY A 168 13.86 -9.74 -5.55
N MET A 169 14.81 -9.42 -4.68
CA MET A 169 14.92 -8.10 -4.08
C MET A 169 15.82 -7.18 -4.92
N LEU A 170 15.45 -5.90 -5.02
CA LEU A 170 16.28 -4.84 -5.58
C LEU A 170 17.29 -4.34 -4.53
N ILE A 171 16.81 -4.11 -3.31
CA ILE A 171 17.59 -3.61 -2.18
C ILE A 171 17.22 -4.40 -0.94
N GLY A 172 18.23 -4.80 -0.20
CA GLY A 172 18.08 -5.46 1.10
C GLY A 172 19.17 -5.03 2.07
N PRO A 173 19.01 -5.31 3.37
CA PRO A 173 20.05 -5.01 4.35
C PRO A 173 21.32 -5.78 4.00
N LYS A 174 22.44 -5.08 3.94
CA LYS A 174 23.77 -5.69 3.85
C LYS A 174 24.19 -6.20 5.23
N ARG A 175 24.86 -7.33 5.28
CA ARG A 175 25.58 -7.73 6.50
C ARG A 175 26.73 -6.77 6.74
N LEU A 176 26.94 -6.38 8.01
CA LEU A 176 28.17 -5.70 8.41
C LEU A 176 29.36 -6.61 8.02
N GLY A 177 30.22 -6.14 7.12
CA GLY A 177 31.40 -6.88 6.65
C GLY A 177 31.33 -7.44 5.23
N GLU A 178 30.20 -7.37 4.52
CA GLU A 178 30.17 -7.65 3.08
C GLU A 178 30.66 -6.42 2.31
N SER A 179 31.97 -6.40 1.98
CA SER A 179 32.54 -5.53 0.97
C SER A 179 31.98 -5.92 -0.43
N ARG A 180 31.82 -4.94 -1.29
CA ARG A 180 31.41 -5.09 -2.71
C ARG A 180 32.34 -6.02 -3.46
#